data_34d4007878ab5edcdd24721338b55923
#
_entry.id   34d4007878ab5edcdd24721338b55923
#
_cell.length_a   1.000
_cell.length_b   1.000
_cell.length_c   1.000
_cell.angle_alpha   90.00
_cell.angle_beta   90.00
_cell.angle_gamma   90.00
#
_symmetry.space_group_name_H-M   'P 1'
#
loop_
_entity.id
_entity.type
_entity.pdbx_description
1 polymer ?
#
loop_
_entity_poly.entity_id
_entity_poly.type
_entity_poly.pdbx_seq_one_letter_code
_entity_poly.pdbx_strand_id
1 'polypeptide(L)'
;MAKDPVLLSYLFLMLKPKSVQFETEIEEPTFLPDILRWKEFFQHAGGLGAQEQVAYVLQGVSWKNKIPDPIQAEIELIIVRQKLRFSILQREIDWVLDLFNETKVSAIFTGSFDLGSRFYSNRLSRPLGDIELIILPNLTLLAKVALGKGNYRLKTEMGEGIFSRGLGAPNVALRNGFLFESPNHEEELVFERAHVLGA
;
A
#
# COMPACT_ATOMS: atom_id res chain seq x y z
N MET A 1 22.49 -18.20 10.06
CA MET A 1 22.74 -16.86 10.64
C MET A 1 21.86 -16.70 11.86
N ALA A 2 22.43 -16.48 13.05
CA ALA A 2 21.64 -16.20 14.25
C ALA A 2 20.94 -14.85 14.09
N LYS A 3 19.62 -14.86 14.16
CA LYS A 3 18.83 -13.60 14.13
C LYS A 3 19.13 -12.87 15.44
N ASP A 4 19.62 -11.62 15.36
CA ASP A 4 19.83 -10.80 16.55
C ASP A 4 18.47 -10.50 17.18
N PRO A 5 18.18 -11.03 18.39
CA PRO A 5 16.87 -10.88 19.01
C PRO A 5 16.53 -9.41 19.34
N VAL A 6 17.55 -8.58 19.55
CA VAL A 6 17.37 -7.16 19.86
C VAL A 6 16.86 -6.43 18.61
N LEU A 7 17.49 -6.63 17.44
CA LEU A 7 17.05 -6.03 16.19
C LEU A 7 15.63 -6.49 15.79
N LEU A 8 15.30 -7.76 16.00
CA LEU A 8 13.95 -8.26 15.75
C LEU A 8 12.92 -7.61 16.68
N SER A 9 13.24 -7.43 17.96
CA SER A 9 12.35 -6.75 18.90
C SER A 9 12.05 -5.31 18.47
N TYR A 10 13.08 -4.57 18.03
CA TYR A 10 12.90 -3.21 17.47
C TYR A 10 12.05 -3.22 16.20
N LEU A 11 12.26 -4.18 15.30
CA LEU A 11 11.45 -4.32 14.09
C LEU A 11 9.97 -4.52 14.45
N PHE A 12 9.67 -5.44 15.37
CA PHE A 12 8.29 -5.66 15.83
C PHE A 12 7.68 -4.42 16.49
N LEU A 13 8.47 -3.67 17.26
CA LEU A 13 8.00 -2.42 17.88
C LEU A 13 7.62 -1.38 16.83
N MET A 14 8.41 -1.24 15.77
CA MET A 14 8.17 -0.31 14.66
C MET A 14 7.00 -0.73 13.76
N LEU A 15 6.64 -2.02 13.76
CA LEU A 15 5.54 -2.55 12.95
C LEU A 15 4.19 -2.56 13.67
N LYS A 16 4.12 -2.13 14.93
CA LYS A 16 2.84 -2.07 15.66
C LYS A 16 1.84 -1.16 14.95
N PRO A 17 0.53 -1.53 14.97
CA PRO A 17 -0.53 -0.69 14.41
C PRO A 17 -0.58 0.68 15.09
N LYS A 18 -1.08 1.67 14.36
CA LYS A 18 -1.21 3.06 14.81
C LYS A 18 -1.90 3.23 16.16
N SER A 19 -2.93 2.43 16.45
CA SER A 19 -3.66 2.42 17.72
C SER A 19 -2.78 2.07 18.93
N VAL A 20 -1.64 1.43 18.69
CA VAL A 20 -0.67 1.02 19.72
C VAL A 20 0.60 1.89 19.69
N GLN A 21 0.88 2.57 18.57
CA GLN A 21 2.08 3.43 18.42
C GLN A 21 1.91 4.82 19.05
N PHE A 22 0.67 5.30 19.28
CA PHE A 22 0.43 6.68 19.71
C PHE A 22 0.82 6.98 21.15
N GLU A 23 1.04 6.00 21.98
CA GLU A 23 1.33 6.19 23.39
C GLU A 23 2.77 5.85 23.79
N THR A 24 3.55 5.28 22.89
CA THR A 24 4.96 4.93 23.20
C THR A 24 5.90 5.61 22.21
N GLU A 25 6.55 6.67 22.66
CA GLU A 25 7.77 7.15 22.03
C GLU A 25 8.74 5.97 21.90
N ILE A 26 9.26 5.74 20.70
CA ILE A 26 10.26 4.68 20.50
C ILE A 26 11.53 5.15 21.18
N GLU A 27 11.79 4.58 22.34
CA GLU A 27 12.96 4.88 23.13
C GLU A 27 14.23 4.60 22.35
N GLU A 28 15.25 5.39 22.63
CA GLU A 28 16.58 5.14 22.11
C GLU A 28 17.07 3.77 22.55
N PRO A 29 17.57 2.92 21.63
CA PRO A 29 18.17 1.66 22.03
C PRO A 29 19.37 1.89 22.95
N THR A 30 19.50 1.07 23.99
CA THR A 30 20.62 1.11 24.91
C THR A 30 21.97 0.99 24.19
N PHE A 31 21.96 0.33 23.04
CA PHE A 31 23.10 0.19 22.16
C PHE A 31 22.68 0.38 20.70
N LEU A 32 23.20 1.43 20.07
CA LEU A 32 22.97 1.66 18.63
C LEU A 32 23.78 0.67 17.80
N PRO A 33 23.15 -0.01 16.85
CA PRO A 33 23.82 -0.93 15.95
C PRO A 33 24.92 -0.25 15.13
N ASP A 34 25.96 -0.99 14.78
CA ASP A 34 26.90 -0.55 13.76
C ASP A 34 26.26 -0.53 12.35
N ILE A 35 26.98 0.04 11.38
CA ILE A 35 26.46 0.18 10.00
C ILE A 35 26.09 -1.18 9.38
N LEU A 36 26.83 -2.24 9.68
CA LEU A 36 26.57 -3.56 9.11
C LEU A 36 25.25 -4.14 9.65
N ARG A 37 25.02 -4.04 10.95
CA ARG A 37 23.79 -4.47 11.60
C ARG A 37 22.58 -3.65 11.16
N TRP A 38 22.76 -2.34 10.92
CA TRP A 38 21.70 -1.52 10.32
C TRP A 38 21.31 -2.01 8.92
N LYS A 39 22.29 -2.36 8.08
CA LYS A 39 22.02 -2.92 6.76
C LYS A 39 21.28 -4.26 6.84
N GLU A 40 21.70 -5.15 7.74
CA GLU A 40 20.99 -6.41 8.00
C GLU A 40 19.54 -6.16 8.45
N PHE A 41 19.34 -5.17 9.33
CA PHE A 41 18.01 -4.76 9.80
C PHE A 41 17.10 -4.32 8.65
N PHE A 42 17.59 -3.45 7.75
CA PHE A 42 16.83 -3.03 6.56
C PHE A 42 16.59 -4.17 5.57
N GLN A 43 17.52 -5.10 5.41
CA GLN A 43 17.32 -6.30 4.60
C GLN A 43 16.20 -7.18 5.16
N HIS A 44 16.16 -7.36 6.49
CA HIS A 44 15.07 -8.11 7.13
C HIS A 44 13.73 -7.39 6.99
N ALA A 45 13.70 -6.08 7.21
CA ALA A 45 12.51 -5.28 6.99
C ALA A 45 12.00 -5.39 5.54
N GLY A 46 12.91 -5.36 4.57
CA GLY A 46 12.60 -5.56 3.15
C GLY A 46 12.01 -6.94 2.85
N GLY A 47 12.59 -7.99 3.45
CA GLY A 47 12.06 -9.36 3.33
C GLY A 47 10.65 -9.55 3.92
N LEU A 48 10.26 -8.67 4.86
CA LEU A 48 8.91 -8.64 5.46
C LEU A 48 7.97 -7.63 4.75
N GLY A 49 8.44 -6.93 3.72
CA GLY A 49 7.67 -5.87 3.07
C GLY A 49 7.37 -4.68 3.99
N ALA A 50 8.29 -4.36 4.91
CA ALA A 50 8.10 -3.35 5.96
C ALA A 50 9.16 -2.24 5.93
N GLN A 51 10.01 -2.21 4.92
CA GLN A 51 11.13 -1.29 4.83
C GLN A 51 10.69 0.17 4.84
N GLU A 52 9.61 0.49 4.13
CA GLU A 52 9.04 1.83 4.07
C GLU A 52 8.50 2.26 5.43
N GLN A 53 7.78 1.39 6.13
CA GLN A 53 7.26 1.68 7.47
C GLN A 53 8.41 1.97 8.46
N VAL A 54 9.43 1.13 8.45
CA VAL A 54 10.62 1.31 9.29
C VAL A 54 11.31 2.63 8.98
N ALA A 55 11.51 2.98 7.71
CA ALA A 55 12.12 4.24 7.31
C ALA A 55 11.34 5.46 7.82
N TYR A 56 10.00 5.44 7.70
CA TYR A 56 9.16 6.53 8.22
C TYR A 56 9.20 6.64 9.73
N VAL A 57 9.21 5.52 10.45
CA VAL A 57 9.33 5.52 11.91
C VAL A 57 10.67 6.10 12.34
N LEU A 58 11.79 5.64 11.77
CA LEU A 58 13.13 6.11 12.08
C LEU A 58 13.35 7.59 11.74
N GLN A 59 12.66 8.13 10.75
CA GLN A 59 12.70 9.57 10.47
C GLN A 59 12.08 10.41 11.59
N GLY A 60 11.11 9.86 12.32
CA GLY A 60 10.37 10.54 13.38
C GLY A 60 10.92 10.38 14.78
N VAL A 61 11.90 9.50 15.02
CA VAL A 61 12.44 9.28 16.37
C VAL A 61 13.27 10.46 16.87
N SER A 62 13.22 10.76 18.17
CA SER A 62 13.96 11.87 18.80
C SER A 62 15.48 11.71 18.69
N TRP A 63 15.95 10.48 18.64
CA TRP A 63 17.37 10.12 18.57
C TRP A 63 17.88 9.90 17.12
N LYS A 64 17.12 10.31 16.09
CA LYS A 64 17.53 10.13 14.66
C LYS A 64 18.93 10.62 14.33
N ASN A 65 19.38 11.69 15.00
CA ASN A 65 20.72 12.27 14.78
C ASN A 65 21.87 11.36 15.24
N LYS A 66 21.56 10.29 15.96
CA LYS A 66 22.52 9.26 16.38
C LYS A 66 22.62 8.09 15.40
N ILE A 67 21.72 8.04 14.42
CA ILE A 67 21.78 7.05 13.33
C ILE A 67 22.97 7.42 12.43
N PRO A 68 23.84 6.48 12.04
CA PRO A 68 24.98 6.79 11.17
C PRO A 68 24.55 7.45 9.84
N ASP A 69 25.28 8.45 9.37
CA ASP A 69 24.97 9.20 8.15
C ASP A 69 24.65 8.33 6.92
N PRO A 70 25.41 7.24 6.62
CA PRO A 70 25.07 6.37 5.49
C PRO A 70 23.68 5.72 5.61
N ILE A 71 23.25 5.44 6.84
CA ILE A 71 21.93 4.85 7.12
C ILE A 71 20.85 5.92 7.04
N GLN A 72 21.09 7.14 7.51
CA GLN A 72 20.18 8.27 7.32
C GLN A 72 19.93 8.53 5.82
N ALA A 73 21.00 8.54 5.02
CA ALA A 73 20.89 8.69 3.56
C ALA A 73 20.05 7.56 2.92
N GLU A 74 20.19 6.31 3.39
CA GLU A 74 19.38 5.17 2.93
C GLU A 74 17.90 5.36 3.31
N ILE A 75 17.60 5.80 4.53
CA ILE A 75 16.25 6.12 5.01
C ILE A 75 15.62 7.19 4.09
N GLU A 76 16.33 8.28 3.84
CA GLU A 76 15.85 9.35 2.98
C GLU A 76 15.56 8.85 1.56
N LEU A 77 16.44 8.03 1.00
CA LEU A 77 16.26 7.44 -0.34
C LEU A 77 15.02 6.55 -0.41
N ILE A 78 14.76 5.72 0.61
CA ILE A 78 13.55 4.90 0.70
C ILE A 78 12.32 5.79 0.68
N ILE A 79 12.29 6.86 1.48
CA ILE A 79 11.17 7.78 1.59
C ILE A 79 10.93 8.53 0.27
N VAL A 80 11.98 9.01 -0.39
CA VAL A 80 11.87 9.70 -1.68
C VAL A 80 11.32 8.76 -2.76
N ARG A 81 11.83 7.53 -2.82
CA ARG A 81 11.31 6.51 -3.75
C ARG A 81 9.83 6.22 -3.51
N GLN A 82 9.43 6.13 -2.26
CA GLN A 82 8.04 5.86 -1.90
C GLN A 82 7.12 7.04 -2.25
N LYS A 83 7.56 8.28 -2.04
CA LYS A 83 6.83 9.48 -2.48
C LYS A 83 6.63 9.48 -4.00
N LEU A 84 7.67 9.16 -4.76
CA LEU A 84 7.57 9.07 -6.22
C LEU A 84 6.59 7.98 -6.67
N ARG A 85 6.69 6.78 -6.08
CA ARG A 85 5.75 5.67 -6.35
C ARG A 85 4.31 6.07 -6.04
N PHE A 86 4.09 6.73 -4.92
CA PHE A 86 2.75 7.21 -4.55
C PHE A 86 2.20 8.22 -5.56
N SER A 87 3.02 9.16 -6.03
CA SER A 87 2.60 10.14 -7.03
C SER A 87 2.25 9.50 -8.38
N ILE A 88 2.97 8.43 -8.76
CA ILE A 88 2.67 7.66 -9.96
C ILE A 88 1.35 6.90 -9.76
N LEU A 89 1.20 6.22 -8.62
CA LEU A 89 0.00 5.46 -8.28
C LEU A 89 -1.24 6.37 -8.26
N GLN A 90 -1.14 7.53 -7.62
CA GLN A 90 -2.26 8.47 -7.54
C GLN A 90 -2.73 8.92 -8.92
N ARG A 91 -1.80 9.32 -9.81
CA ARG A 91 -2.17 9.70 -11.19
C ARG A 91 -2.83 8.55 -11.96
N GLU A 92 -2.37 7.33 -11.73
CA GLU A 92 -2.94 6.16 -12.38
C GLU A 92 -4.34 5.83 -11.84
N ILE A 93 -4.55 6.03 -10.53
CA ILE A 93 -5.86 5.92 -9.90
C ILE A 93 -6.81 6.96 -10.49
N ASP A 94 -6.42 8.22 -10.53
CA ASP A 94 -7.23 9.30 -11.09
C ASP A 94 -7.62 9.00 -12.55
N TRP A 95 -6.67 8.49 -13.35
CA TRP A 95 -6.93 8.08 -14.73
C TRP A 95 -7.94 6.92 -14.82
N VAL A 96 -7.81 5.89 -13.99
CA VAL A 96 -8.76 4.76 -13.96
C VAL A 96 -10.14 5.24 -13.54
N LEU A 97 -10.21 6.17 -12.57
CA LEU A 97 -11.46 6.78 -12.14
C LEU A 97 -12.17 7.50 -13.28
N ASP A 98 -11.44 8.32 -14.03
CA ASP A 98 -12.01 9.05 -15.18
C ASP A 98 -12.59 8.08 -16.21
N LEU A 99 -11.85 7.00 -16.55
CA LEU A 99 -12.34 5.96 -17.46
C LEU A 99 -13.61 5.28 -16.96
N PHE A 100 -13.67 5.00 -15.65
CA PHE A 100 -14.82 4.34 -15.05
C PHE A 100 -16.03 5.26 -14.92
N ASN A 101 -15.81 6.54 -14.61
CA ASN A 101 -16.85 7.57 -14.60
C ASN A 101 -17.48 7.76 -15.99
N GLU A 102 -16.65 7.85 -17.05
CA GLU A 102 -17.13 7.95 -18.42
C GLU A 102 -17.99 6.74 -18.85
N THR A 103 -17.67 5.57 -18.35
CA THR A 103 -18.35 4.32 -18.67
C THR A 103 -19.38 3.90 -17.64
N LYS A 104 -19.59 4.69 -16.59
CA LYS A 104 -20.51 4.43 -15.47
C LYS A 104 -20.24 3.07 -14.79
N VAL A 105 -18.98 2.73 -14.63
CA VAL A 105 -18.54 1.55 -13.88
C VAL A 105 -18.30 1.95 -12.44
N SER A 106 -19.06 1.39 -11.53
CA SER A 106 -18.79 1.53 -10.09
C SER A 106 -17.76 0.50 -9.66
N ALA A 107 -16.78 0.94 -8.87
CA ALA A 107 -15.71 0.10 -8.33
C ALA A 107 -15.36 0.49 -6.89
N ILE A 108 -14.80 -0.44 -6.15
CA ILE A 108 -14.31 -0.24 -4.79
C ILE A 108 -12.81 -0.49 -4.76
N PHE A 109 -12.04 0.46 -4.26
CA PHE A 109 -10.62 0.23 -4.02
C PHE A 109 -10.38 -0.72 -2.87
N THR A 110 -9.40 -1.59 -3.06
CA THR A 110 -8.91 -2.52 -2.04
C THR A 110 -7.37 -2.56 -2.05
N GLY A 111 -6.80 -3.53 -1.32
CA GLY A 111 -5.36 -3.76 -1.33
C GLY A 111 -4.54 -2.68 -0.64
N SER A 112 -3.33 -2.48 -1.14
CA SER A 112 -2.34 -1.64 -0.47
C SER A 112 -2.74 -0.17 -0.37
N PHE A 113 -3.42 0.37 -1.37
CA PHE A 113 -3.87 1.76 -1.40
C PHE A 113 -4.95 2.03 -0.34
N ASP A 114 -5.99 1.19 -0.31
CA ASP A 114 -7.08 1.32 0.65
C ASP A 114 -6.61 1.10 2.10
N LEU A 115 -5.87 0.03 2.33
CA LEU A 115 -5.29 -0.25 3.65
C LEU A 115 -4.36 0.87 4.13
N GLY A 116 -3.56 1.44 3.23
CA GLY A 116 -2.69 2.58 3.53
C GLY A 116 -3.48 3.80 4.00
N SER A 117 -4.64 4.08 3.40
CA SER A 117 -5.47 5.23 3.75
C SER A 117 -6.26 5.05 5.05
N ARG A 118 -6.64 3.82 5.39
CA ARG A 118 -7.47 3.53 6.57
C ARG A 118 -6.68 3.26 7.85
N PHE A 119 -5.58 2.55 7.74
CA PHE A 119 -4.89 1.97 8.89
C PHE A 119 -3.53 2.59 9.19
N TYR A 120 -2.99 3.41 8.29
CA TYR A 120 -1.68 4.03 8.46
C TYR A 120 -1.82 5.53 8.66
N SER A 121 -1.12 6.08 9.66
CA SER A 121 -1.06 7.53 9.89
C SER A 121 -0.46 8.28 8.72
N ASN A 122 0.50 7.63 8.06
CA ASN A 122 1.09 8.08 6.82
C ASN A 122 0.92 6.99 5.77
N ARG A 123 0.13 7.24 4.73
CA ARG A 123 -0.10 6.29 3.62
C ARG A 123 1.20 5.82 3.00
N LEU A 124 2.24 6.66 3.03
CA LEU A 124 3.54 6.37 2.45
C LEU A 124 4.36 5.37 3.27
N SER A 125 3.98 5.09 4.52
CA SER A 125 4.66 4.09 5.34
C SER A 125 4.31 2.64 4.96
N ARG A 126 3.31 2.44 4.10
CA ARG A 126 2.94 1.11 3.58
C ARG A 126 3.53 0.90 2.18
N PRO A 127 4.11 -0.27 1.87
CA PRO A 127 4.50 -0.62 0.52
C PRO A 127 3.31 -0.50 -0.44
N LEU A 128 3.54 0.16 -1.58
CA LEU A 128 2.53 0.35 -2.61
C LEU A 128 2.67 -0.78 -3.65
N GLY A 129 1.56 -1.43 -3.94
CA GLY A 129 1.43 -2.46 -4.96
C GLY A 129 0.60 -2.00 -6.16
N ASP A 130 -0.07 -2.96 -6.77
CA ASP A 130 -1.01 -2.74 -7.87
C ASP A 130 -2.27 -2.03 -7.39
N ILE A 131 -3.01 -1.43 -8.30
CA ILE A 131 -4.36 -0.89 -8.07
C ILE A 131 -5.31 -2.08 -8.05
N GLU A 132 -5.88 -2.38 -6.90
CA GLU A 132 -6.86 -3.45 -6.76
C GLU A 132 -8.27 -2.87 -6.67
N LEU A 133 -9.15 -3.34 -7.56
CA LEU A 133 -10.53 -2.88 -7.68
C LEU A 133 -11.49 -4.06 -7.57
N ILE A 134 -12.48 -3.94 -6.72
CA ILE A 134 -13.65 -4.83 -6.70
C ILE A 134 -14.74 -4.18 -7.53
N ILE A 135 -15.32 -4.96 -8.45
CA ILE A 135 -16.39 -4.54 -9.33
C ILE A 135 -17.54 -5.54 -9.24
N LEU A 136 -18.76 -5.09 -9.57
CA LEU A 136 -19.89 -6.00 -9.68
C LEU A 136 -19.72 -6.94 -10.89
N PRO A 137 -20.13 -8.22 -10.79
CA PRO A 137 -19.97 -9.18 -11.87
C PRO A 137 -20.58 -8.74 -13.20
N ASN A 138 -21.75 -8.09 -13.17
CA ASN A 138 -22.44 -7.57 -14.36
C ASN A 138 -21.71 -6.37 -15.01
N LEU A 139 -20.78 -5.71 -14.30
CA LEU A 139 -19.97 -4.60 -14.82
C LEU A 139 -18.60 -5.03 -15.30
N THR A 140 -18.20 -6.29 -15.10
CA THR A 140 -16.87 -6.81 -15.44
C THR A 140 -16.48 -6.55 -16.90
N LEU A 141 -17.39 -6.87 -17.84
CA LEU A 141 -17.11 -6.65 -19.26
C LEU A 141 -16.95 -5.15 -19.58
N LEU A 142 -17.80 -4.32 -19.00
CA LEU A 142 -17.74 -2.87 -19.18
C LEU A 142 -16.45 -2.27 -18.62
N ALA A 143 -16.00 -2.73 -17.44
CA ALA A 143 -14.74 -2.36 -16.84
C ALA A 143 -13.53 -2.75 -17.72
N LYS A 144 -13.54 -3.96 -18.29
CA LYS A 144 -12.51 -4.42 -19.23
C LYS A 144 -12.47 -3.53 -20.49
N VAL A 145 -13.62 -3.16 -21.02
CA VAL A 145 -13.73 -2.24 -22.17
C VAL A 145 -13.21 -0.84 -21.81
N ALA A 146 -13.58 -0.33 -20.63
CA ALA A 146 -13.08 0.98 -20.13
C ALA A 146 -11.57 0.99 -20.03
N LEU A 147 -10.96 -0.01 -19.40
CA LEU A 147 -9.52 -0.16 -19.29
C LEU A 147 -8.86 -0.26 -20.68
N GLY A 148 -9.48 -0.99 -21.62
CA GLY A 148 -8.99 -1.06 -23.00
C GLY A 148 -8.95 0.29 -23.70
N LYS A 149 -9.96 1.16 -23.51
CA LYS A 149 -9.96 2.54 -23.98
C LYS A 149 -8.82 3.37 -23.40
N GLY A 150 -8.45 3.11 -22.15
CA GLY A 150 -7.31 3.72 -21.46
C GLY A 150 -5.94 3.13 -21.85
N ASN A 151 -5.89 2.32 -22.92
CA ASN A 151 -4.67 1.62 -23.37
C ASN A 151 -4.12 0.57 -22.39
N TYR A 152 -4.93 0.08 -21.47
CA TYR A 152 -4.57 -1.07 -20.66
C TYR A 152 -4.68 -2.36 -21.47
N ARG A 153 -3.71 -3.24 -21.30
CA ARG A 153 -3.70 -4.56 -21.94
C ARG A 153 -3.82 -5.63 -20.87
N LEU A 154 -4.65 -6.62 -21.13
CA LEU A 154 -4.76 -7.81 -20.27
C LEU A 154 -3.40 -8.52 -20.22
N LYS A 155 -2.88 -8.70 -19.02
CA LYS A 155 -1.59 -9.33 -18.76
C LYS A 155 -1.75 -10.79 -18.31
N THR A 156 -2.79 -11.04 -17.52
CA THR A 156 -3.14 -12.39 -17.04
C THR A 156 -4.61 -12.45 -16.68
N GLU A 157 -5.21 -13.64 -16.82
CA GLU A 157 -6.61 -13.91 -16.50
C GLU A 157 -6.81 -14.38 -15.04
N MET A 158 -5.84 -14.16 -14.15
CA MET A 158 -6.04 -14.45 -12.73
C MET A 158 -7.15 -13.58 -12.15
N GLY A 159 -8.20 -14.21 -11.62
CA GLY A 159 -9.42 -13.54 -11.22
C GLY A 159 -10.14 -12.98 -12.45
N GLU A 160 -10.58 -11.70 -12.39
CA GLU A 160 -11.20 -11.01 -13.53
C GLU A 160 -10.18 -10.37 -14.48
N GLY A 161 -8.90 -10.42 -14.14
CA GLY A 161 -7.77 -10.02 -14.96
C GLY A 161 -6.86 -9.00 -14.30
N ILE A 162 -5.60 -9.05 -14.70
CA ILE A 162 -4.59 -8.05 -14.37
C ILE A 162 -4.25 -7.29 -15.65
N PHE A 163 -4.38 -5.97 -15.62
CA PHE A 163 -4.20 -5.09 -16.75
C PHE A 163 -2.97 -4.21 -16.53
N SER A 164 -2.23 -3.93 -17.61
CA SER A 164 -1.04 -3.09 -17.59
C SER A 164 -1.09 -2.08 -18.74
N ARG A 165 -0.64 -0.85 -18.49
CA ARG A 165 -0.56 0.24 -19.47
C ARG A 165 0.86 0.47 -20.00
N GLY A 166 1.87 -0.14 -19.40
CA GLY A 166 3.25 -0.02 -19.86
C GLY A 166 4.29 -0.03 -18.74
N LEU A 167 5.54 0.20 -19.11
CA LEU A 167 6.65 0.20 -18.16
C LEU A 167 6.52 1.35 -17.15
N GLY A 168 6.61 1.00 -15.87
CA GLY A 168 6.56 1.95 -14.75
C GLY A 168 5.16 2.36 -14.29
N ALA A 169 4.10 2.01 -15.02
CA ALA A 169 2.74 2.17 -14.54
C ALA A 169 2.36 1.00 -13.62
N PRO A 170 1.64 1.24 -12.50
CA PRO A 170 1.09 0.16 -11.70
C PRO A 170 0.09 -0.67 -12.51
N ASN A 171 0.00 -1.96 -12.20
CA ASN A 171 -1.04 -2.78 -12.81
C ASN A 171 -2.40 -2.46 -12.15
N VAL A 172 -3.48 -2.74 -12.88
CA VAL A 172 -4.86 -2.71 -12.39
C VAL A 172 -5.37 -4.13 -12.30
N ALA A 173 -5.66 -4.59 -11.09
CA ALA A 173 -6.24 -5.90 -10.83
C ALA A 173 -7.74 -5.77 -10.58
N LEU A 174 -8.56 -6.42 -11.42
CA LEU A 174 -10.00 -6.51 -11.24
C LEU A 174 -10.37 -7.77 -10.46
N ARG A 175 -11.28 -7.62 -9.51
CA ARG A 175 -11.86 -8.74 -8.74
C ARG A 175 -13.38 -8.60 -8.70
N ASN A 176 -14.07 -9.73 -8.73
CA ASN A 176 -15.53 -9.73 -8.56
C ASN A 176 -15.91 -9.44 -7.11
N GLY A 177 -16.87 -8.52 -6.92
CA GLY A 177 -17.58 -8.34 -5.67
C GLY A 177 -18.71 -9.35 -5.54
N PHE A 178 -19.03 -9.72 -4.31
CA PHE A 178 -20.19 -10.51 -3.98
C PHE A 178 -21.32 -9.59 -3.52
N LEU A 179 -22.53 -9.80 -4.06
CA LEU A 179 -23.75 -9.22 -3.51
C LEU A 179 -24.18 -10.12 -2.35
N PHE A 180 -24.26 -9.56 -1.15
CA PHE A 180 -24.97 -10.22 -0.06
C PHE A 180 -26.43 -9.77 -0.11
N GLU A 181 -27.34 -10.71 -0.28
CA GLU A 181 -28.76 -10.44 -0.08
C GLU A 181 -28.98 -10.14 1.41
N SER A 182 -29.39 -8.91 1.69
CA SER A 182 -29.85 -8.57 3.03
C SER A 182 -31.15 -9.35 3.29
N PRO A 183 -31.35 -9.91 4.51
CA PRO A 183 -32.61 -10.57 4.85
C PRO A 183 -33.84 -9.67 4.75
N ASN A 184 -33.68 -8.37 4.50
CA ASN A 184 -34.74 -7.35 4.37
C ASN A 184 -35.02 -6.90 2.93
N HIS A 185 -34.65 -7.67 1.90
CA HIS A 185 -34.98 -7.42 0.48
C HIS A 185 -34.45 -6.14 -0.17
N GLU A 186 -33.48 -5.47 0.40
CA GLU A 186 -32.74 -4.44 -0.30
C GLU A 186 -31.38 -5.01 -0.71
N GLU A 187 -31.07 -4.99 -2.01
CA GLU A 187 -29.75 -5.30 -2.54
C GLU A 187 -28.78 -4.18 -2.10
N GLU A 188 -28.28 -4.28 -0.89
CA GLU A 188 -27.21 -3.41 -0.43
C GLU A 188 -25.87 -4.09 -0.63
N LEU A 189 -24.98 -3.39 -1.31
CA LEU A 189 -23.54 -3.67 -1.24
C LEU A 189 -23.08 -3.38 0.18
N VAL A 190 -23.17 -4.37 1.08
CA VAL A 190 -22.73 -4.23 2.46
C VAL A 190 -21.20 -4.34 2.50
N PHE A 191 -20.53 -3.30 1.99
CA PHE A 191 -19.18 -3.01 2.38
C PHE A 191 -19.24 -1.81 3.33
N GLU A 192 -19.46 -2.06 4.61
CA GLU A 192 -19.32 -1.01 5.62
C GLU A 192 -17.95 -0.34 5.44
N ARG A 193 -17.98 0.91 4.94
CA ARG A 193 -16.84 1.83 4.79
C ARG A 193 -15.87 1.60 3.63
N ALA A 194 -16.26 0.99 2.55
CA ALA A 194 -15.53 1.14 1.31
C ALA A 194 -15.73 2.57 0.76
N HIS A 195 -14.65 3.22 0.28
CA HIS A 195 -14.82 4.44 -0.50
C HIS A 195 -15.48 4.07 -1.82
N VAL A 196 -16.78 4.30 -1.93
CA VAL A 196 -17.50 4.22 -3.20
C VAL A 196 -16.99 5.36 -4.06
N LEU A 197 -16.40 5.01 -5.20
CA LEU A 197 -15.94 5.97 -6.17
C LEU A 197 -17.05 6.26 -7.16
N GLY A 198 -17.47 7.49 -7.19
CA GLY A 198 -18.40 8.03 -8.18
C GLY A 198 -19.86 8.03 -7.74
N ALA A 199 -20.24 9.06 -7.05
CA ALA A 199 -21.53 9.73 -7.19
C ALA A 199 -21.31 11.11 -7.76
#